data_1fffdf8a8d662243215f208ae81c0432
#
_entry.id   1fffdf8a8d662243215f208ae81c0432
#
_cell.length_a   1.000
_cell.length_b   1.000
_cell.length_c   1.000
_cell.angle_alpha   90.00
_cell.angle_beta   90.00
_cell.angle_gamma   90.00
#
_symmetry.space_group_name_H-M   'P 1'
#
loop_
_entity.id
_entity.type
_entity.pdbx_description
1 polymer ?
#
loop_
_entity_poly.entity_id
_entity_poly.type
_entity_poly.pdbx_seq_one_letter_code
_entity_poly.pdbx_strand_id
1 'polypeptide(L)'
;MKKLLFLLFLIFIPNISYSACDDPLTDGVDYTNCRFSDGQDLQGSYLPNSNLSFASFIQVNFDKSIMMTSNLSFGTFPESTFVRANLYESTLVGGNFEKANFTGANMTRVDFMG
;
A
#
# COMPACT_ATOMS: atom_id res chain seq x y z
N MET A 1 1.38 41.06 -5.02
CA MET A 1 -0.09 40.91 -5.07
C MET A 1 -0.54 39.59 -5.65
N LYS A 2 0.04 39.06 -6.74
CA LYS A 2 -0.34 37.73 -7.30
C LYS A 2 -0.09 36.56 -6.33
N LYS A 3 0.94 36.61 -5.46
CA LYS A 3 1.21 35.57 -4.47
C LYS A 3 0.18 35.52 -3.31
N LEU A 4 -0.39 36.66 -2.95
CA LEU A 4 -1.41 36.74 -1.89
C LEU A 4 -2.75 36.19 -2.35
N LEU A 5 -3.14 36.41 -3.62
CA LEU A 5 -4.35 35.89 -4.23
C LEU A 5 -4.30 34.35 -4.37
N PHE A 6 -3.13 33.79 -4.68
CA PHE A 6 -2.92 32.36 -4.78
C PHE A 6 -3.01 31.68 -3.41
N LEU A 7 -2.43 32.28 -2.36
CA LEU A 7 -2.52 31.81 -0.98
C LEU A 7 -3.96 31.89 -0.44
N LEU A 8 -4.70 32.95 -0.75
CA LEU A 8 -6.13 33.09 -0.41
C LEU A 8 -6.99 32.03 -1.12
N PHE A 9 -6.71 31.71 -2.37
CA PHE A 9 -7.41 30.69 -3.13
C PHE A 9 -7.19 29.29 -2.51
N LEU A 10 -5.96 28.97 -2.08
CA LEU A 10 -5.65 27.71 -1.38
C LEU A 10 -6.33 27.61 -0.01
N ILE A 11 -6.50 28.73 0.70
CA ILE A 11 -7.21 28.77 2.00
C ILE A 11 -8.74 28.62 1.81
N PHE A 12 -9.28 29.00 0.67
CA PHE A 12 -10.71 28.92 0.35
C PHE A 12 -11.15 27.62 -0.34
N ILE A 13 -10.28 26.59 -0.43
CA ILE A 13 -10.69 25.26 -0.87
C ILE A 13 -10.75 24.33 0.38
N PRO A 14 -11.68 24.56 1.33
CA PRO A 14 -11.69 23.82 2.60
C PRO A 14 -12.28 22.40 2.47
N ASN A 15 -12.69 21.96 1.27
CA ASN A 15 -13.41 20.71 1.07
C ASN A 15 -12.86 19.85 -0.06
N ILE A 16 -11.59 19.95 -0.41
CA ILE A 16 -10.95 18.86 -1.15
C ILE A 16 -10.76 17.73 -0.14
N SER A 17 -11.72 16.83 -0.14
CA SER A 17 -11.54 15.53 0.50
C SER A 17 -10.39 14.83 -0.22
N TYR A 18 -9.19 14.96 0.33
CA TYR A 18 -8.03 14.23 -0.15
C TYR A 18 -8.29 12.75 0.19
N SER A 19 -8.48 11.93 -0.82
CA SER A 19 -8.45 10.48 -0.61
C SER A 19 -6.99 10.08 -0.42
N ALA A 20 -6.63 9.57 0.76
CA ALA A 20 -5.30 9.03 1.03
C ALA A 20 -4.92 7.93 0.01
N CYS A 21 -5.90 7.33 -0.67
CA CYS A 21 -5.70 6.30 -1.68
C CYS A 21 -5.03 6.80 -2.97
N ASP A 22 -5.01 8.11 -3.20
CA ASP A 22 -4.36 8.74 -4.36
C ASP A 22 -2.95 9.27 -4.02
N ASP A 23 -2.50 9.08 -2.77
CA ASP A 23 -1.18 9.51 -2.36
C ASP A 23 -0.08 8.74 -3.11
N PRO A 24 1.07 9.36 -3.37
CA PRO A 24 2.20 8.66 -3.98
C PRO A 24 2.67 7.46 -3.16
N LEU A 25 3.13 6.42 -3.83
CA LEU A 25 3.76 5.26 -3.23
C LEU A 25 5.08 5.65 -2.57
N THR A 26 5.03 5.93 -1.27
CA THR A 26 6.19 6.41 -0.49
C THR A 26 6.28 5.72 0.86
N ASP A 27 7.41 5.93 1.55
CA ASP A 27 7.63 5.48 2.92
C ASP A 27 6.54 6.03 3.86
N GLY A 28 5.98 5.17 4.67
CA GLY A 28 5.00 5.53 5.69
C GLY A 28 3.63 5.94 5.17
N VAL A 29 3.29 5.65 3.91
CA VAL A 29 1.98 5.99 3.36
C VAL A 29 0.86 5.22 4.07
N ASP A 30 -0.29 5.86 4.24
CA ASP A 30 -1.48 5.25 4.82
C ASP A 30 -2.55 5.00 3.75
N TYR A 31 -2.71 3.72 3.38
CA TYR A 31 -3.71 3.22 2.44
C TYR A 31 -4.79 2.38 3.13
N THR A 32 -5.02 2.60 4.42
CA THR A 32 -6.06 1.89 5.18
C THR A 32 -7.40 1.98 4.47
N ASN A 33 -8.07 0.83 4.28
CA ASN A 33 -9.35 0.69 3.58
C ASN A 33 -9.34 1.13 2.10
N CYS A 34 -8.20 1.40 1.50
CA CYS A 34 -8.14 1.78 0.08
C CYS A 34 -8.46 0.60 -0.84
N ARG A 35 -9.08 0.89 -1.98
CA ARG A 35 -9.26 -0.06 -3.06
C ARG A 35 -8.44 0.36 -4.28
N PHE A 36 -7.55 -0.50 -4.68
CA PHE A 36 -6.74 -0.33 -5.90
C PHE A 36 -7.39 -1.04 -7.08
N SER A 37 -7.06 -0.60 -8.29
CA SER A 37 -7.58 -1.22 -9.51
C SER A 37 -7.13 -2.67 -9.62
N ASP A 38 -8.03 -3.56 -10.01
CA ASP A 38 -7.71 -4.97 -10.21
C ASP A 38 -6.62 -5.11 -11.31
N GLY A 39 -5.60 -5.91 -11.04
CA GLY A 39 -4.48 -6.11 -11.95
C GLY A 39 -3.49 -4.95 -12.06
N GLN A 40 -3.56 -3.97 -11.15
CA GLN A 40 -2.64 -2.84 -11.17
C GLN A 40 -1.18 -3.29 -11.04
N ASP A 41 -0.28 -2.65 -11.82
CA ASP A 41 1.16 -2.91 -11.74
C ASP A 41 1.81 -1.95 -10.74
N LEU A 42 2.21 -2.50 -9.59
CA LEU A 42 2.95 -1.80 -8.53
C LEU A 42 4.35 -2.41 -8.35
N GLN A 43 4.90 -3.00 -9.42
CA GLN A 43 6.23 -3.62 -9.39
C GLN A 43 7.29 -2.62 -8.93
N GLY A 44 8.15 -3.05 -8.02
CA GLY A 44 9.27 -2.24 -7.51
C GLY A 44 8.85 -1.05 -6.65
N SER A 45 7.58 -0.97 -6.22
CA SER A 45 7.13 0.13 -5.36
C SER A 45 7.89 0.18 -4.05
N TYR A 46 8.07 1.40 -3.52
CA TYR A 46 8.77 1.66 -2.27
C TYR A 46 7.76 2.06 -1.18
N LEU A 47 7.40 1.10 -0.33
CA LEU A 47 6.33 1.20 0.66
C LEU A 47 6.76 0.72 2.06
N PRO A 48 7.98 1.02 2.54
CA PRO A 48 8.33 0.59 3.90
C PRO A 48 7.50 1.36 4.93
N ASN A 49 7.30 0.79 6.11
CA ASN A 49 6.55 1.39 7.22
C ASN A 49 5.12 1.82 6.86
N SER A 50 4.55 1.31 5.78
CA SER A 50 3.26 1.74 5.26
C SER A 50 2.11 0.96 5.87
N ASN A 51 0.94 1.57 5.93
CA ASN A 51 -0.28 0.93 6.41
C ASN A 51 -1.19 0.59 5.23
N LEU A 52 -1.27 -0.70 4.91
CA LEU A 52 -2.12 -1.25 3.85
C LEU A 52 -3.25 -2.11 4.45
N SER A 53 -3.54 -1.93 5.75
CA SER A 53 -4.55 -2.74 6.42
C SER A 53 -5.95 -2.50 5.86
N PHE A 54 -6.74 -3.56 5.77
CA PHE A 54 -8.09 -3.54 5.20
C PHE A 54 -8.17 -3.07 3.75
N ALA A 55 -7.05 -2.87 3.08
CA ALA A 55 -7.02 -2.45 1.67
C ALA A 55 -7.30 -3.63 0.72
N SER A 56 -7.76 -3.32 -0.48
CA SER A 56 -8.06 -4.32 -1.51
C SER A 56 -7.13 -4.17 -2.70
N PHE A 57 -6.40 -5.27 -3.01
CA PHE A 57 -5.40 -5.39 -4.06
C PHE A 57 -5.60 -6.70 -4.84
N ILE A 58 -6.63 -6.77 -5.67
CA ILE A 58 -6.96 -7.98 -6.43
C ILE A 58 -6.05 -8.09 -7.66
N GLN A 59 -5.33 -9.22 -7.80
CA GLN A 59 -4.43 -9.48 -8.94
C GLN A 59 -3.34 -8.42 -9.15
N VAL A 60 -2.95 -7.70 -8.10
CA VAL A 60 -1.96 -6.62 -8.15
C VAL A 60 -0.54 -7.20 -8.19
N ASN A 61 0.33 -6.58 -8.98
CA ASN A 61 1.74 -6.95 -9.09
C ASN A 61 2.59 -6.12 -8.11
N PHE A 62 3.08 -6.75 -7.04
CA PHE A 62 4.04 -6.17 -6.09
C PHE A 62 5.45 -6.77 -6.23
N ASP A 63 5.76 -7.37 -7.36
CA ASP A 63 7.07 -7.99 -7.54
C ASP A 63 8.21 -7.01 -7.27
N LYS A 64 9.23 -7.45 -6.53
CA LYS A 64 10.40 -6.64 -6.15
C LYS A 64 10.08 -5.37 -5.35
N SER A 65 8.87 -5.23 -4.84
CA SER A 65 8.52 -4.10 -3.97
C SER A 65 9.26 -4.16 -2.63
N ILE A 66 9.46 -3.01 -2.02
CA ILE A 66 10.03 -2.88 -0.68
C ILE A 66 8.92 -2.49 0.28
N MET A 67 8.49 -3.44 1.12
CA MET A 67 7.35 -3.32 2.02
C MET A 67 7.74 -3.70 3.47
N MET A 68 9.01 -3.55 3.81
CA MET A 68 9.50 -3.90 5.15
C MET A 68 8.80 -3.09 6.24
N THR A 69 8.50 -3.74 7.36
CA THR A 69 7.80 -3.15 8.51
C THR A 69 6.41 -2.57 8.18
N SER A 70 5.77 -3.04 7.10
CA SER A 70 4.45 -2.58 6.69
C SER A 70 3.34 -3.44 7.27
N ASN A 71 2.16 -2.86 7.44
CA ASN A 71 0.98 -3.53 7.93
C ASN A 71 0.02 -3.86 6.78
N LEU A 72 -0.09 -5.16 6.44
CA LEU A 72 -1.00 -5.69 5.43
C LEU A 72 -2.18 -6.46 6.07
N SER A 73 -2.39 -6.30 7.38
CA SER A 73 -3.37 -7.07 8.14
C SER A 73 -4.79 -6.83 7.63
N PHE A 74 -5.59 -7.90 7.58
CA PHE A 74 -6.98 -7.86 7.15
C PHE A 74 -7.20 -7.33 5.73
N GLY A 75 -6.13 -7.14 4.94
CA GLY A 75 -6.20 -6.76 3.53
C GLY A 75 -6.58 -7.94 2.64
N THR A 76 -7.02 -7.65 1.42
CA THR A 76 -7.36 -8.65 0.42
C THR A 76 -6.42 -8.57 -0.77
N PHE A 77 -5.64 -9.63 -0.99
CA PHE A 77 -4.60 -9.72 -2.01
C PHE A 77 -4.76 -10.99 -2.88
N PRO A 78 -5.98 -11.41 -3.28
CA PRO A 78 -6.14 -12.64 -4.02
C PRO A 78 -5.43 -12.57 -5.38
N GLU A 79 -4.73 -13.65 -5.72
CA GLU A 79 -3.98 -13.78 -6.98
C GLU A 79 -2.90 -12.70 -7.20
N SER A 80 -2.55 -11.92 -6.18
CA SER A 80 -1.50 -10.91 -6.27
C SER A 80 -0.11 -11.54 -6.22
N THR A 81 0.88 -10.86 -6.81
CA THR A 81 2.24 -11.36 -6.84
C THR A 81 3.18 -10.49 -6.01
N PHE A 82 4.06 -11.15 -5.27
CA PHE A 82 5.09 -10.57 -4.40
C PHE A 82 6.45 -11.20 -4.68
N VAL A 83 6.70 -11.59 -5.93
CA VAL A 83 7.93 -12.29 -6.31
C VAL A 83 9.14 -11.41 -6.00
N ARG A 84 10.04 -11.94 -5.14
CA ARG A 84 11.24 -11.22 -4.67
C ARG A 84 10.93 -9.89 -3.93
N ALA A 85 9.73 -9.70 -3.44
CA ALA A 85 9.40 -8.56 -2.60
C ALA A 85 10.12 -8.65 -1.24
N ASN A 86 10.40 -7.51 -0.63
CA ASN A 86 10.96 -7.45 0.71
C ASN A 86 9.86 -7.11 1.73
N LEU A 87 9.41 -8.12 2.47
CA LEU A 87 8.37 -8.02 3.51
C LEU A 87 8.95 -8.19 4.94
N TYR A 88 10.26 -7.97 5.10
CA TYR A 88 10.94 -8.10 6.38
C TYR A 88 10.17 -7.38 7.51
N GLU A 89 9.90 -8.09 8.62
CA GLU A 89 9.16 -7.59 9.79
C GLU A 89 7.74 -7.02 9.49
N SER A 90 7.12 -7.37 8.38
CA SER A 90 5.76 -6.94 8.06
C SER A 90 4.71 -7.78 8.78
N THR A 91 3.50 -7.26 8.89
CA THR A 91 2.35 -7.93 9.51
C THR A 91 1.30 -8.26 8.45
N LEU A 92 0.94 -9.55 8.33
CA LEU A 92 -0.05 -10.08 7.37
C LEU A 92 -1.25 -10.75 8.06
N VAL A 93 -1.46 -10.46 9.33
CA VAL A 93 -2.49 -11.08 10.19
C VAL A 93 -3.88 -10.94 9.58
N GLY A 94 -4.61 -12.04 9.45
CA GLY A 94 -6.00 -12.03 8.97
C GLY A 94 -6.19 -11.60 7.52
N GLY A 95 -5.12 -11.46 6.75
CA GLY A 95 -5.19 -11.09 5.33
C GLY A 95 -5.64 -12.25 4.45
N ASN A 96 -6.32 -11.93 3.35
CA ASN A 96 -6.64 -12.90 2.30
C ASN A 96 -5.58 -12.86 1.20
N PHE A 97 -4.74 -13.88 1.14
CA PHE A 97 -3.70 -14.07 0.12
C PHE A 97 -3.96 -15.30 -0.75
N GLU A 98 -5.24 -15.61 -1.03
CA GLU A 98 -5.60 -16.76 -1.85
C GLU A 98 -4.88 -16.72 -3.19
N LYS A 99 -4.14 -17.79 -3.51
CA LYS A 99 -3.33 -17.93 -4.74
C LYS A 99 -2.27 -16.82 -4.93
N ALA A 100 -1.94 -16.06 -3.90
CA ALA A 100 -0.84 -15.08 -3.99
C ALA A 100 0.52 -15.79 -4.17
N ASN A 101 1.42 -15.15 -4.89
CA ASN A 101 2.73 -15.71 -5.21
C ASN A 101 3.84 -14.96 -4.45
N PHE A 102 4.44 -15.60 -3.47
CA PHE A 102 5.56 -15.06 -2.68
C PHE A 102 6.92 -15.67 -3.06
N THR A 103 7.07 -16.19 -4.26
CA THR A 103 8.33 -16.84 -4.70
C THR A 103 9.53 -15.90 -4.53
N GLY A 104 10.52 -16.34 -3.72
CA GLY A 104 11.73 -15.57 -3.46
C GLY A 104 11.55 -14.31 -2.62
N ALA A 105 10.37 -14.07 -2.05
CA ALA A 105 10.15 -12.94 -1.16
C ALA A 105 10.93 -13.09 0.15
N ASN A 106 11.43 -11.97 0.69
CA ASN A 106 12.00 -11.94 2.03
C ASN A 106 10.87 -11.84 3.06
N MET A 107 10.52 -12.97 3.68
CA MET A 107 9.48 -13.09 4.69
C MET A 107 10.04 -13.21 6.12
N THR A 108 11.29 -12.79 6.33
CA THR A 108 11.95 -12.90 7.63
C THR A 108 11.19 -12.06 8.67
N ARG A 109 10.86 -12.68 9.81
CA ARG A 109 10.13 -12.05 10.93
C ARG A 109 8.75 -11.50 10.55
N VAL A 110 8.14 -12.03 9.51
CA VAL A 110 6.75 -11.69 9.15
C VAL A 110 5.79 -12.32 10.17
N ASP A 111 4.78 -11.55 10.60
CA ASP A 111 3.69 -12.06 11.42
C ASP A 111 2.51 -12.48 10.53
N PHE A 112 2.21 -13.80 10.57
CA PHE A 112 1.14 -14.42 9.78
C PHE A 112 -0.04 -14.90 10.65
N MET A 113 -0.07 -14.60 11.91
CA MET A 113 -1.08 -15.18 12.80
C MET A 113 -2.51 -14.86 12.34
N GLY A 114 -3.33 -15.91 12.17
CA GLY A 114 -4.72 -15.76 11.75
C GLY A 114 -5.11 -16.53 10.52
#